data_4b3356f30b46d9c7137753445a7b8e42
#
_entry.id   4b3356f30b46d9c7137753445a7b8e42
#
_cell.length_a   1.000
_cell.length_b   1.000
_cell.length_c   1.000
_cell.angle_alpha   90.00
_cell.angle_beta   90.00
_cell.angle_gamma   90.00
#
_symmetry.space_group_name_H-M   'P 1'
#
loop_
_entity.id
_entity.type
_entity.pdbx_description
1 polymer ?
#
loop_
_entity_poly.entity_id
_entity_poly.type
_entity_poly.pdbx_seq_one_letter_code
_entity_poly.pdbx_strand_id
1 'polypeptide(L)'
;MKITLICNCGLALESGGQTLLLDALTQELPPFYRTPEKTRREIIAGEGEYASVCGLLFTHLHPDHFDREAAEEFSARHKNALVYIPSRRKPAPETFSVGNFTVELHRVRHTQVAGYGKSTVDAMIVSCEGKCVYVASDTAPEAAIHEGVLRGRKMDAAFWNGEMLLYKPERALLHVCAEKSFIYHIPIDPQDGLRRKLERIVSRYPEELENVRLLTAYPSVITL
;
A
#
# COMPACT_ATOMS: atom_id res chain seq x y z
N MET A 1 8.18 -4.02 13.65
CA MET A 1 8.19 -3.64 12.22
C MET A 1 8.07 -2.13 12.11
N LYS A 2 8.95 -1.47 11.35
CA LYS A 2 8.85 -0.04 10.99
C LYS A 2 8.25 0.03 9.57
N ILE A 3 7.31 0.95 9.35
CA ILE A 3 6.68 1.16 8.04
C ILE A 3 6.82 2.63 7.67
N THR A 4 7.34 2.92 6.50
CA THR A 4 7.47 4.28 5.98
C THR A 4 6.61 4.43 4.73
N LEU A 5 5.64 5.35 4.76
CA LEU A 5 4.97 5.81 3.54
C LEU A 5 5.94 6.75 2.84
N ILE A 6 6.46 6.32 1.69
CA ILE A 6 7.50 7.01 0.90
C ILE A 6 6.89 8.13 0.07
N CYS A 7 5.80 7.79 -0.59
CA CYS A 7 5.04 8.68 -1.48
C CYS A 7 3.63 8.12 -1.61
N ASN A 8 2.73 8.85 -2.19
CA ASN A 8 1.38 8.44 -2.59
C ASN A 8 0.87 7.10 -1.96
N CYS A 9 1.27 5.96 -2.54
CA CYS A 9 0.94 4.61 -2.09
C CYS A 9 2.19 3.77 -1.77
N GLY A 10 3.40 4.29 -2.00
CA GLY A 10 4.65 3.57 -1.82
C GLY A 10 5.00 3.34 -0.36
N LEU A 11 5.17 2.07 0.04
CA LEU A 11 5.51 1.68 1.40
C LEU A 11 6.88 0.99 1.44
N ALA A 12 7.68 1.31 2.47
CA ALA A 12 8.83 0.51 2.90
C ALA A 12 8.51 -0.15 4.24
N LEU A 13 8.55 -1.47 4.30
CA LEU A 13 8.38 -2.28 5.50
C LEU A 13 9.74 -2.78 5.96
N GLU A 14 10.20 -2.33 7.12
CA GLU A 14 11.48 -2.73 7.71
C GLU A 14 11.24 -3.66 8.90
N SER A 15 11.80 -4.88 8.87
CA SER A 15 11.77 -5.84 9.96
C SER A 15 12.88 -6.88 9.78
N GLY A 16 13.42 -7.42 10.88
CA GLY A 16 14.46 -8.44 10.82
C GLY A 16 15.72 -8.02 10.05
N GLY A 17 16.05 -6.72 10.03
CA GLY A 17 17.21 -6.17 9.32
C GLY A 17 17.07 -6.12 7.79
N GLN A 18 15.87 -6.35 7.27
CA GLN A 18 15.56 -6.29 5.84
C GLN A 18 14.43 -5.31 5.53
N THR A 19 14.38 -4.85 4.30
CA THR A 19 13.35 -3.91 3.81
C THR A 19 12.60 -4.53 2.64
N LEU A 20 11.27 -4.56 2.72
CA LEU A 20 10.37 -4.90 1.63
C LEU A 20 9.69 -3.63 1.11
N LEU A 21 9.75 -3.40 -0.19
CA LEU A 21 9.12 -2.25 -0.85
C LEU A 21 7.83 -2.66 -1.56
N LEU A 22 6.77 -1.89 -1.34
CA LEU A 22 5.47 -2.07 -2.01
C LEU A 22 5.13 -0.76 -2.75
N ASP A 23 4.83 -0.82 -4.04
CA ASP A 23 4.48 0.33 -4.90
C ASP A 23 5.42 1.54 -4.73
N ALA A 24 6.71 1.29 -4.46
CA ALA A 24 7.66 2.33 -4.04
C ALA A 24 8.31 3.10 -5.20
N LEU A 25 8.18 2.62 -6.43
CA LEU A 25 8.67 3.26 -7.65
C LEU A 25 7.50 3.56 -8.58
N THR A 26 7.04 4.81 -8.56
CA THR A 26 5.81 5.25 -9.25
C THR A 26 6.09 6.38 -10.22
N GLN A 27 5.20 6.52 -11.21
CA GLN A 27 5.12 7.69 -12.09
C GLN A 27 4.12 8.71 -11.52
N GLU A 28 4.05 9.85 -12.17
CA GLU A 28 3.05 10.86 -11.85
C GLU A 28 1.71 10.53 -12.54
N LEU A 29 0.62 10.60 -11.77
CA LEU A 29 -0.74 10.53 -12.26
C LEU A 29 -1.60 11.52 -11.43
N PRO A 30 -1.81 12.76 -11.90
CA PRO A 30 -2.54 13.75 -11.11
C PRO A 30 -3.89 13.24 -10.59
N PRO A 31 -4.24 13.50 -9.31
CA PRO A 31 -3.58 14.41 -8.36
C PRO A 31 -2.45 13.78 -7.53
N PHE A 32 -1.94 12.61 -7.92
CA PHE A 32 -0.90 11.86 -7.22
C PHE A 32 0.47 12.13 -7.85
N TYR A 33 1.47 12.36 -6.98
CA TYR A 33 2.83 12.63 -7.41
C TYR A 33 3.66 11.36 -7.45
N ARG A 34 4.62 11.31 -8.38
CA ARG A 34 5.59 10.21 -8.46
C ARG A 34 6.48 10.14 -7.22
N THR A 35 7.16 9.02 -7.07
CA THR A 35 8.23 8.87 -6.07
C THR A 35 9.24 10.01 -6.19
N PRO A 36 9.56 10.73 -5.08
CA PRO A 36 10.51 11.83 -5.10
C PRO A 36 11.85 11.39 -5.71
N GLU A 37 12.43 12.22 -6.56
CA GLU A 37 13.60 11.86 -7.37
C GLU A 37 14.82 11.42 -6.53
N LYS A 38 15.03 12.05 -5.37
CA LYS A 38 16.07 11.63 -4.44
C LYS A 38 15.82 10.20 -3.95
N THR A 39 14.62 9.93 -3.46
CA THR A 39 14.21 8.61 -2.94
C THR A 39 14.27 7.54 -4.03
N ARG A 40 13.80 7.87 -5.25
CA ARG A 40 13.88 6.98 -6.40
C ARG A 40 15.33 6.56 -6.68
N ARG A 41 16.27 7.49 -6.68
CA ARG A 41 17.71 7.19 -6.89
C ARG A 41 18.28 6.33 -5.76
N GLU A 42 17.97 6.65 -4.50
CA GLU A 42 18.43 5.88 -3.33
C GLU A 42 17.88 4.44 -3.37
N ILE A 43 16.62 4.23 -3.72
CA ILE A 43 16.03 2.89 -3.89
C ILE A 43 16.77 2.13 -5.00
N ILE A 44 16.94 2.75 -6.17
CA ILE A 44 17.59 2.10 -7.33
C ILE A 44 19.07 1.82 -7.05
N ALA A 45 19.76 2.70 -6.34
CA ALA A 45 21.15 2.50 -5.97
C ALA A 45 21.35 1.52 -4.80
N GLY A 46 20.31 1.25 -3.99
CA GLY A 46 20.43 0.48 -2.75
C GLY A 46 21.22 1.22 -1.69
N GLU A 47 20.96 2.50 -1.53
CA GLU A 47 21.69 3.38 -0.61
C GLU A 47 20.85 3.76 0.62
N GLY A 48 21.53 4.16 1.69
CA GLY A 48 20.88 4.65 2.91
C GLY A 48 19.92 3.63 3.51
N GLU A 49 18.68 4.03 3.73
CA GLU A 49 17.62 3.18 4.29
C GLU A 49 17.21 2.01 3.36
N TYR A 50 17.63 2.05 2.09
CA TYR A 50 17.30 1.04 1.07
C TYR A 50 18.42 0.04 0.81
N ALA A 51 19.53 0.07 1.57
CA ALA A 51 20.67 -0.83 1.38
C ALA A 51 20.33 -2.31 1.66
N SER A 52 19.30 -2.59 2.45
CA SER A 52 18.87 -3.94 2.84
C SER A 52 17.58 -4.40 2.13
N VAL A 53 17.24 -3.81 0.98
CA VAL A 53 16.03 -4.17 0.24
C VAL A 53 16.12 -5.61 -0.26
N CYS A 54 15.20 -6.47 0.20
CA CYS A 54 15.07 -7.86 -0.21
C CYS A 54 14.01 -8.07 -1.30
N GLY A 55 13.11 -7.10 -1.51
CA GLY A 55 12.08 -7.20 -2.55
C GLY A 55 11.41 -5.87 -2.89
N LEU A 56 10.92 -5.81 -4.13
CA LEU A 56 10.09 -4.72 -4.66
C LEU A 56 8.86 -5.33 -5.30
N LEU A 57 7.69 -5.09 -4.71
CA LEU A 57 6.43 -5.67 -5.17
C LEU A 57 5.49 -4.56 -5.61
N PHE A 58 4.73 -4.83 -6.66
CA PHE A 58 3.70 -3.92 -7.16
C PHE A 58 2.32 -4.56 -7.02
N THR A 59 1.34 -3.76 -6.62
CA THR A 59 -0.06 -4.22 -6.46
C THR A 59 -0.79 -4.26 -7.80
N HIS A 60 -0.51 -3.32 -8.69
CA HIS A 60 -1.04 -3.25 -10.05
C HIS A 60 -0.20 -2.29 -10.93
N LEU A 61 -0.62 -2.07 -12.18
CA LEU A 61 0.21 -1.40 -13.19
C LEU A 61 -0.26 0.02 -13.55
N HIS A 62 -1.07 0.67 -12.72
CA HIS A 62 -1.37 2.09 -12.94
C HIS A 62 -0.12 2.94 -12.67
N PRO A 63 0.05 4.08 -13.37
CA PRO A 63 1.28 4.88 -13.27
C PRO A 63 1.61 5.35 -11.85
N ASP A 64 0.61 5.69 -11.06
CA ASP A 64 0.75 6.11 -9.67
C ASP A 64 1.10 4.98 -8.68
N HIS A 65 1.18 3.73 -9.17
CA HIS A 65 1.68 2.57 -8.44
C HIS A 65 2.93 1.94 -9.06
N PHE A 66 3.16 2.14 -10.36
CA PHE A 66 4.17 1.41 -11.10
C PHE A 66 4.91 2.27 -12.11
N ASP A 67 6.24 2.27 -12.03
CA ASP A 67 7.16 2.79 -13.04
C ASP A 67 7.98 1.63 -13.62
N ARG A 68 7.70 1.29 -14.88
CA ARG A 68 8.35 0.18 -15.58
C ARG A 68 9.85 0.36 -15.67
N GLU A 69 10.31 1.54 -16.10
CA GLU A 69 11.73 1.81 -16.31
C GLU A 69 12.50 1.75 -14.99
N ALA A 70 11.94 2.33 -13.94
CA ALA A 70 12.52 2.28 -12.60
C ALA A 70 12.56 0.86 -12.04
N ALA A 71 11.53 0.05 -12.26
CA ALA A 71 11.48 -1.35 -11.82
C ALA A 71 12.50 -2.21 -12.57
N GLU A 72 12.68 -1.99 -13.87
CA GLU A 72 13.69 -2.67 -14.69
C GLU A 72 15.11 -2.27 -14.26
N GLU A 73 15.36 -0.98 -14.00
CA GLU A 73 16.65 -0.49 -13.52
C GLU A 73 16.98 -1.06 -12.12
N PHE A 74 16.01 -1.07 -11.20
CA PHE A 74 16.13 -1.69 -9.89
C PHE A 74 16.48 -3.19 -10.04
N SER A 75 15.73 -3.94 -10.83
CA SER A 75 15.97 -5.38 -11.06
C SER A 75 17.34 -5.65 -11.68
N ALA A 76 17.84 -4.75 -12.51
CA ALA A 76 19.16 -4.87 -13.10
C ALA A 76 20.29 -4.73 -12.07
N ARG A 77 20.11 -3.92 -11.05
CA ARG A 77 21.09 -3.65 -9.99
C ARG A 77 20.99 -4.60 -8.80
N HIS A 78 19.77 -5.02 -8.45
CA HIS A 78 19.47 -5.84 -7.24
C HIS A 78 19.16 -7.30 -7.61
N LYS A 79 20.18 -8.04 -8.06
CA LYS A 79 20.01 -9.42 -8.55
C LYS A 79 19.46 -10.40 -7.51
N ASN A 80 19.63 -10.10 -6.21
CA ASN A 80 19.19 -10.95 -5.11
C ASN A 80 17.82 -10.50 -4.54
N ALA A 81 17.31 -9.35 -4.95
CA ALA A 81 15.98 -8.89 -4.53
C ALA A 81 14.89 -9.49 -5.43
N LEU A 82 13.80 -9.93 -4.83
CA LEU A 82 12.64 -10.39 -5.58
C LEU A 82 11.89 -9.19 -6.16
N VAL A 83 11.66 -9.18 -7.47
CA VAL A 83 10.77 -8.18 -8.09
C VAL A 83 9.47 -8.86 -8.53
N TYR A 84 8.35 -8.43 -7.95
CA TYR A 84 7.02 -8.91 -8.32
C TYR A 84 6.28 -7.82 -9.12
N ILE A 85 5.92 -8.17 -10.34
CA ILE A 85 5.08 -7.35 -11.22
C ILE A 85 3.80 -8.15 -11.51
N PRO A 86 2.61 -7.61 -11.22
CA PRO A 86 1.35 -8.30 -11.45
C PRO A 86 1.17 -8.77 -12.88
N SER A 87 0.67 -9.99 -13.03
CA SER A 87 0.37 -10.57 -14.33
C SER A 87 -1.05 -11.10 -14.36
N ARG A 88 -1.79 -10.83 -15.45
CA ARG A 88 -3.15 -11.38 -15.64
C ARG A 88 -3.19 -12.91 -15.70
N ARG A 89 -2.03 -13.58 -15.88
CA ARG A 89 -1.92 -15.03 -16.09
C ARG A 89 -1.71 -15.83 -14.81
N LYS A 90 -1.41 -15.17 -13.69
CA LYS A 90 -1.18 -15.87 -12.41
C LYS A 90 -2.47 -15.96 -11.60
N PRO A 91 -2.83 -17.14 -11.08
CA PRO A 91 -3.95 -17.26 -10.15
C PRO A 91 -3.58 -16.63 -8.80
N ALA A 92 -4.58 -16.09 -8.11
CA ALA A 92 -4.48 -15.67 -6.71
C ALA A 92 -5.50 -16.49 -5.89
N PRO A 93 -5.28 -16.73 -4.58
CA PRO A 93 -4.16 -16.27 -3.77
C PRO A 93 -2.86 -17.02 -4.04
N GLU A 94 -1.75 -16.33 -3.85
CA GLU A 94 -0.40 -16.92 -3.91
C GLU A 94 0.35 -16.50 -2.64
N THR A 95 1.04 -17.42 -1.98
CA THR A 95 1.85 -17.15 -0.80
C THR A 95 3.30 -17.48 -1.10
N PHE A 96 4.22 -16.57 -0.79
CA PHE A 96 5.65 -16.74 -1.00
C PHE A 96 6.48 -15.96 0.01
N SER A 97 7.76 -16.30 0.12
CA SER A 97 8.72 -15.61 0.98
C SER A 97 9.56 -14.62 0.20
N VAL A 98 9.83 -13.46 0.81
CA VAL A 98 10.74 -12.42 0.31
C VAL A 98 11.65 -12.02 1.46
N GLY A 99 12.89 -12.50 1.46
CA GLY A 99 13.74 -12.39 2.64
C GLY A 99 13.05 -12.98 3.87
N ASN A 100 12.94 -12.19 4.94
CA ASN A 100 12.27 -12.59 6.19
C ASN A 100 10.75 -12.37 6.17
N PHE A 101 10.21 -11.81 5.09
CA PHE A 101 8.78 -11.55 4.97
C PHE A 101 8.05 -12.73 4.32
N THR A 102 6.85 -13.01 4.79
CA THR A 102 5.86 -13.84 4.10
C THR A 102 4.81 -12.91 3.49
N VAL A 103 4.53 -13.08 2.21
CA VAL A 103 3.55 -12.28 1.46
C VAL A 103 2.45 -13.18 0.92
N GLU A 104 1.20 -12.84 1.24
CA GLU A 104 0.01 -13.44 0.63
C GLU A 104 -0.58 -12.43 -0.38
N LEU A 105 -0.74 -12.86 -1.63
CA LEU A 105 -1.38 -12.07 -2.69
C LEU A 105 -2.84 -12.51 -2.88
N HIS A 106 -3.72 -11.54 -2.90
CA HIS A 106 -5.15 -11.75 -3.15
C HIS A 106 -5.59 -10.88 -4.32
N ARG A 107 -5.78 -11.48 -5.49
CA ARG A 107 -6.30 -10.76 -6.65
C ARG A 107 -7.77 -10.46 -6.48
N VAL A 108 -8.08 -9.18 -6.37
CA VAL A 108 -9.42 -8.66 -6.11
C VAL A 108 -9.80 -7.58 -7.12
N ARG A 109 -11.06 -7.15 -7.09
CA ARG A 109 -11.54 -6.08 -7.95
C ARG A 109 -10.94 -4.74 -7.53
N HIS A 110 -10.46 -4.00 -8.50
CA HIS A 110 -10.01 -2.63 -8.34
C HIS A 110 -11.21 -1.69 -8.15
N THR A 111 -11.03 -0.60 -7.42
CA THR A 111 -12.01 0.48 -7.35
C THR A 111 -12.34 1.02 -8.75
N GLN A 112 -13.57 1.46 -8.95
CA GLN A 112 -14.01 1.93 -10.26
C GLN A 112 -13.53 3.37 -10.47
N VAL A 113 -12.44 3.53 -11.22
CA VAL A 113 -12.00 4.82 -11.71
C VAL A 113 -12.46 4.98 -13.17
N ALA A 114 -13.06 6.11 -13.48
CA ALA A 114 -13.49 6.40 -14.84
C ALA A 114 -12.33 6.24 -15.85
N GLY A 115 -12.50 5.40 -16.86
CA GLY A 115 -11.50 5.15 -17.90
C GLY A 115 -10.67 3.88 -17.76
N TYR A 116 -10.64 3.21 -16.58
CA TYR A 116 -9.83 2.00 -16.38
C TYR A 116 -10.60 0.66 -16.43
N GLY A 117 -11.90 0.68 -16.67
CA GLY A 117 -12.73 -0.50 -16.90
C GLY A 117 -12.76 -1.47 -15.71
N LYS A 118 -12.91 -2.77 -16.02
CA LYS A 118 -12.86 -3.84 -15.00
C LYS A 118 -11.41 -4.30 -14.78
N SER A 119 -10.65 -3.57 -13.97
CA SER A 119 -9.29 -3.93 -13.59
C SER A 119 -9.25 -4.71 -12.27
N THR A 120 -8.15 -5.38 -12.02
CA THR A 120 -7.87 -6.07 -10.77
C THR A 120 -6.60 -5.51 -10.12
N VAL A 121 -6.53 -5.65 -8.82
CA VAL A 121 -5.39 -5.29 -7.97
C VAL A 121 -5.02 -6.47 -7.10
N ASP A 122 -3.76 -6.63 -6.77
CA ASP A 122 -3.30 -7.62 -5.82
C ASP A 122 -3.22 -6.97 -4.42
N ALA A 123 -4.26 -7.16 -3.60
CA ALA A 123 -4.19 -6.83 -2.18
C ALA A 123 -3.20 -7.78 -1.49
N MET A 124 -2.43 -7.26 -0.52
CA MET A 124 -1.35 -8.01 0.10
C MET A 124 -1.52 -8.14 1.60
N ILE A 125 -1.23 -9.33 2.16
CA ILE A 125 -0.98 -9.49 3.58
C ILE A 125 0.49 -9.81 3.75
N VAL A 126 1.20 -8.97 4.51
CA VAL A 126 2.64 -9.08 4.74
C VAL A 126 2.90 -9.38 6.20
N SER A 127 3.63 -10.46 6.47
CA SER A 127 3.97 -10.89 7.82
C SER A 127 5.48 -10.99 8.02
N CYS A 128 5.97 -10.53 9.16
CA CYS A 128 7.36 -10.66 9.58
C CYS A 128 7.46 -10.52 11.11
N GLU A 129 8.25 -11.38 11.77
CA GLU A 129 8.52 -11.33 13.23
C GLU A 129 7.25 -11.19 14.09
N GLY A 130 6.21 -11.96 13.76
CA GLY A 130 4.93 -11.96 14.47
C GLY A 130 4.05 -10.73 14.24
N LYS A 131 4.46 -9.79 13.39
CA LYS A 131 3.63 -8.67 12.93
C LYS A 131 2.99 -8.97 11.60
N CYS A 132 1.73 -8.53 11.42
CA CYS A 132 0.94 -8.78 10.23
C CYS A 132 0.27 -7.49 9.75
N VAL A 133 0.50 -7.14 8.48
CA VAL A 133 0.03 -5.90 7.85
C VAL A 133 -0.81 -6.22 6.63
N TYR A 134 -1.98 -5.62 6.54
CA TYR A 134 -2.82 -5.66 5.34
C TYR A 134 -2.60 -4.40 4.50
N VAL A 135 -2.36 -4.57 3.21
CA VAL A 135 -2.26 -3.48 2.22
C VAL A 135 -3.37 -3.70 1.20
N ALA A 136 -4.43 -2.92 1.32
CA ALA A 136 -5.60 -3.02 0.45
C ALA A 136 -5.31 -2.49 -0.96
N SER A 137 -4.39 -1.52 -1.10
CA SER A 137 -4.15 -0.80 -2.35
C SER A 137 -5.47 -0.22 -2.90
N ASP A 138 -5.65 -0.20 -4.20
CA ASP A 138 -6.85 0.30 -4.87
C ASP A 138 -7.97 -0.74 -4.96
N THR A 139 -8.07 -1.62 -3.99
CA THR A 139 -9.19 -2.55 -3.87
C THR A 139 -10.51 -1.78 -3.78
N ALA A 140 -11.53 -2.27 -4.49
CA ALA A 140 -12.88 -1.70 -4.41
C ALA A 140 -13.37 -1.66 -2.95
N PRO A 141 -14.00 -0.57 -2.51
CA PRO A 141 -14.32 -0.33 -1.10
C PRO A 141 -15.54 -1.13 -0.63
N GLU A 142 -15.64 -2.40 -1.00
CA GLU A 142 -16.72 -3.28 -0.61
C GLU A 142 -16.28 -4.17 0.55
N ALA A 143 -16.95 -4.05 1.70
CA ALA A 143 -16.63 -4.81 2.91
C ALA A 143 -16.43 -6.31 2.63
N ALA A 144 -17.31 -6.93 1.86
CA ALA A 144 -17.24 -8.35 1.54
C ALA A 144 -15.95 -8.78 0.81
N ILE A 145 -15.34 -7.89 0.01
CA ILE A 145 -14.06 -8.18 -0.64
C ILE A 145 -12.96 -8.29 0.41
N HIS A 146 -12.87 -7.31 1.29
CA HIS A 146 -11.84 -7.27 2.34
C HIS A 146 -12.03 -8.37 3.37
N GLU A 147 -13.27 -8.66 3.79
CA GLU A 147 -13.60 -9.79 4.65
C GLU A 147 -13.19 -11.13 4.03
N GLY A 148 -13.39 -11.29 2.73
CA GLY A 148 -12.95 -12.46 1.97
C GLY A 148 -11.42 -12.64 1.95
N VAL A 149 -10.67 -11.54 1.91
CA VAL A 149 -9.19 -11.54 2.01
C VAL A 149 -8.75 -11.84 3.44
N LEU A 150 -9.29 -11.11 4.40
CA LEU A 150 -8.87 -11.17 5.80
C LEU A 150 -9.33 -12.44 6.52
N ARG A 151 -10.46 -13.04 6.11
CA ARG A 151 -10.99 -14.29 6.67
C ARG A 151 -11.09 -14.30 8.19
N GLY A 152 -11.58 -13.19 8.77
CA GLY A 152 -11.70 -13.00 10.22
C GLY A 152 -10.40 -12.77 10.97
N ARG A 153 -9.26 -12.66 10.29
CA ARG A 153 -7.97 -12.31 10.91
C ARG A 153 -7.95 -10.83 11.28
N LYS A 154 -7.41 -10.50 12.44
CA LYS A 154 -7.11 -9.13 12.84
C LYS A 154 -5.64 -8.83 12.58
N MET A 155 -5.38 -7.69 11.94
CA MET A 155 -4.03 -7.24 11.58
C MET A 155 -3.47 -6.31 12.65
N ASP A 156 -2.14 -6.23 12.79
CA ASP A 156 -1.50 -5.17 13.60
C ASP A 156 -1.70 -3.80 12.95
N ALA A 157 -1.66 -3.74 11.62
CA ALA A 157 -1.98 -2.54 10.86
C ALA A 157 -2.66 -2.88 9.53
N ALA A 158 -3.46 -1.94 9.02
CA ALA A 158 -4.02 -2.03 7.68
C ALA A 158 -3.91 -0.68 6.95
N PHE A 159 -3.56 -0.74 5.68
CA PHE A 159 -3.45 0.41 4.77
C PHE A 159 -4.59 0.36 3.76
N TRP A 160 -5.42 1.38 3.76
CA TRP A 160 -6.67 1.46 3.00
C TRP A 160 -6.67 2.67 2.08
N ASN A 161 -7.25 2.55 0.90
CA ASN A 161 -7.52 3.73 0.09
C ASN A 161 -8.63 4.60 0.71
N GLY A 162 -8.67 5.88 0.32
CA GLY A 162 -9.58 6.86 0.90
C GLY A 162 -11.08 6.56 0.72
N GLU A 163 -11.45 5.74 -0.25
CA GLU A 163 -12.85 5.42 -0.52
C GLU A 163 -13.49 4.61 0.61
N MET A 164 -12.70 3.85 1.38
CA MET A 164 -13.18 3.13 2.56
C MET A 164 -13.84 4.03 3.60
N LEU A 165 -13.48 5.30 3.65
CA LEU A 165 -14.11 6.28 4.56
C LEU A 165 -15.45 6.83 4.04
N LEU A 166 -15.71 6.73 2.74
CA LEU A 166 -16.85 7.40 2.13
C LEU A 166 -18.19 6.74 2.45
N TYR A 167 -18.18 5.44 2.78
CA TYR A 167 -19.38 4.66 3.02
C TYR A 167 -19.41 4.10 4.44
N LYS A 168 -20.59 4.15 5.08
CA LYS A 168 -20.72 3.77 6.49
C LYS A 168 -20.43 2.29 6.77
N PRO A 169 -20.91 1.32 5.96
CA PRO A 169 -20.61 -0.10 6.20
C PRO A 169 -19.11 -0.41 6.14
N GLU A 170 -18.40 0.20 5.18
CA GLU A 170 -16.96 0.00 4.96
C GLU A 170 -16.13 0.62 6.09
N ARG A 171 -16.56 1.77 6.63
CA ARG A 171 -15.89 2.40 7.79
C ARG A 171 -15.86 1.51 9.01
N ALA A 172 -16.92 0.75 9.28
CA ALA A 172 -16.95 -0.19 10.40
C ALA A 172 -15.83 -1.24 10.30
N LEU A 173 -15.49 -1.65 9.08
CA LEU A 173 -14.41 -2.60 8.84
C LEU A 173 -13.03 -2.07 9.28
N LEU A 174 -12.77 -0.78 9.10
CA LEU A 174 -11.52 -0.13 9.49
C LEU A 174 -11.23 -0.29 10.99
N HIS A 175 -12.27 -0.31 11.80
CA HIS A 175 -12.17 -0.43 13.25
C HIS A 175 -11.95 -1.88 13.71
N VAL A 176 -12.59 -2.85 13.05
CA VAL A 176 -12.57 -4.25 13.53
C VAL A 176 -11.43 -5.09 12.96
N CYS A 177 -10.94 -4.78 11.76
CA CYS A 177 -9.99 -5.62 11.04
C CYS A 177 -8.53 -5.38 11.41
N ALA A 178 -8.19 -4.26 12.04
CA ALA A 178 -6.82 -3.94 12.44
C ALA A 178 -6.77 -3.20 13.78
N GLU A 179 -5.62 -3.31 14.47
CA GLU A 179 -5.36 -2.48 15.65
C GLU A 179 -5.16 -1.01 15.28
N LYS A 180 -4.50 -0.77 14.14
CA LYS A 180 -4.27 0.55 13.57
C LYS A 180 -4.66 0.55 12.10
N SER A 181 -5.52 1.46 11.69
CA SER A 181 -5.92 1.65 10.31
C SER A 181 -5.36 2.96 9.75
N PHE A 182 -4.71 2.87 8.60
CA PHE A 182 -4.11 4.01 7.92
C PHE A 182 -4.79 4.22 6.59
N ILE A 183 -5.28 5.42 6.38
CA ILE A 183 -5.76 5.83 5.06
C ILE A 183 -4.59 6.49 4.34
N TYR A 184 -4.21 5.93 3.23
CA TYR A 184 -3.14 6.40 2.37
C TYR A 184 -3.66 6.60 0.94
N HIS A 185 -2.81 6.83 -0.03
CA HIS A 185 -3.25 7.17 -1.40
C HIS A 185 -4.19 8.39 -1.38
N ILE A 186 -3.76 9.44 -0.68
CA ILE A 186 -4.47 10.70 -0.52
C ILE A 186 -3.70 11.79 -1.27
N PRO A 187 -4.38 12.64 -2.06
CA PRO A 187 -3.73 13.78 -2.69
C PRO A 187 -2.97 14.64 -1.68
N ILE A 188 -1.73 15.01 -1.99
CA ILE A 188 -0.89 15.79 -1.07
C ILE A 188 -1.34 17.25 -0.95
N ASP A 189 -1.98 17.79 -1.99
CA ASP A 189 -2.51 19.15 -1.96
C ASP A 189 -3.63 19.26 -0.92
N PRO A 190 -3.48 20.09 0.13
CA PRO A 190 -4.49 20.29 1.15
C PRO A 190 -5.79 20.92 0.60
N GLN A 191 -5.76 21.50 -0.60
CA GLN A 191 -6.93 22.08 -1.25
C GLN A 191 -7.68 21.07 -2.11
N ASP A 192 -7.15 19.85 -2.30
CA ASP A 192 -7.83 18.82 -3.05
C ASP A 192 -9.18 18.43 -2.43
N GLY A 193 -10.18 18.24 -3.30
CA GLY A 193 -11.55 17.97 -2.89
C GLY A 193 -11.72 16.65 -2.13
N LEU A 194 -11.03 15.59 -2.57
CA LEU A 194 -11.05 14.28 -1.90
C LEU A 194 -10.37 14.39 -0.53
N ARG A 195 -9.18 14.95 -0.46
CA ARG A 195 -8.46 15.14 0.81
C ARG A 195 -9.30 15.86 1.85
N ARG A 196 -9.86 17.02 1.51
CA ARG A 196 -10.74 17.79 2.41
C ARG A 196 -11.99 17.02 2.82
N LYS A 197 -12.53 16.17 1.94
CA LYS A 197 -13.66 15.31 2.27
C LYS A 197 -13.28 14.26 3.31
N LEU A 198 -12.14 13.60 3.15
CA LEU A 198 -11.63 12.59 4.09
C LEU A 198 -11.32 13.20 5.46
N GLU A 199 -10.64 14.36 5.49
CA GLU A 199 -10.35 15.10 6.73
C GLU A 199 -11.63 15.48 7.49
N ARG A 200 -12.67 15.93 6.78
CA ARG A 200 -13.99 16.23 7.39
C ARG A 200 -14.67 14.99 7.95
N ILE A 201 -14.56 13.83 7.29
CA ILE A 201 -15.15 12.58 7.79
C ILE A 201 -14.47 12.18 9.10
N VAL A 202 -13.15 12.15 9.16
CA VAL A 202 -12.42 11.78 10.37
C VAL A 202 -12.74 12.74 11.52
N SER A 203 -12.79 14.05 11.26
CA SER A 203 -13.16 15.04 12.28
C SER A 203 -14.61 14.90 12.77
N ARG A 204 -15.51 14.42 11.93
CA ARG A 204 -16.95 14.27 12.27
C ARG A 204 -17.24 13.03 13.10
N TYR A 205 -16.43 11.98 12.98
CA TYR A 205 -16.66 10.67 13.61
C TYR A 205 -15.44 10.22 14.44
N PRO A 206 -14.96 11.03 15.42
CA PRO A 206 -13.72 10.76 16.13
C PRO A 206 -13.77 9.46 16.95
N GLU A 207 -14.92 9.13 17.54
CA GLU A 207 -15.08 7.90 18.33
C GLU A 207 -15.13 6.65 17.44
N GLU A 208 -15.84 6.72 16.30
CA GLU A 208 -15.93 5.62 15.32
C GLU A 208 -14.58 5.35 14.64
N LEU A 209 -13.72 6.35 14.52
CA LEU A 209 -12.46 6.34 13.78
C LEU A 209 -11.24 6.57 14.67
N GLU A 210 -11.32 6.21 15.96
CA GLU A 210 -10.23 6.44 16.94
C GLU A 210 -8.91 5.77 16.57
N ASN A 211 -8.98 4.60 15.92
CA ASN A 211 -7.82 3.85 15.44
C ASN A 211 -7.40 4.20 13.99
N VAL A 212 -8.10 5.16 13.35
CA VAL A 212 -7.87 5.54 11.94
C VAL A 212 -7.03 6.81 11.85
N ARG A 213 -5.97 6.76 11.06
CA ARG A 213 -5.09 7.90 10.79
C ARG A 213 -4.98 8.16 9.28
N LEU A 214 -5.17 9.42 8.88
CA LEU A 214 -4.86 9.86 7.51
C LEU A 214 -3.37 10.10 7.35
N LEU A 215 -2.76 9.53 6.31
CA LEU A 215 -1.37 9.77 5.95
C LEU A 215 -1.32 10.81 4.82
N THR A 216 -1.14 12.05 5.20
CA THR A 216 -1.21 13.23 4.30
C THR A 216 0.13 13.92 4.10
N ALA A 217 1.22 13.34 4.59
CA ALA A 217 2.58 13.87 4.45
C ALA A 217 3.56 12.74 4.07
N TYR A 218 4.61 13.09 3.33
CA TYR A 218 5.67 12.17 2.90
C TYR A 218 7.04 12.71 3.34
N PRO A 219 7.92 11.88 3.94
CA PRO A 219 7.60 10.53 4.43
C PRO A 219 6.74 10.57 5.71
N SER A 220 5.97 9.51 5.94
CA SER A 220 5.30 9.26 7.22
C SER A 220 5.78 7.94 7.80
N VAL A 221 6.27 7.95 9.05
CA VAL A 221 6.84 6.79 9.72
C VAL A 221 5.88 6.24 10.79
N ILE A 222 5.71 4.92 10.80
CA ILE A 222 4.82 4.17 11.68
C ILE A 222 5.65 3.05 12.32
N THR A 223 5.48 2.83 13.61
CA THR A 223 6.07 1.70 14.35
C THR A 223 4.97 0.80 14.91
N LEU A 224 5.11 -0.53 14.68
CA LEU A 224 4.22 -1.60 15.16
C LEU A 224 4.88 -2.40 16.26
#